data_cb283d422d17e7143925b3860b5d8770
#
_entry.id   cb283d422d17e7143925b3860b5d8770
#
_cell.length_a   1.000
_cell.length_b   1.000
_cell.length_c   1.000
_cell.angle_alpha   90.00
_cell.angle_beta   90.00
_cell.angle_gamma   90.00
#
_symmetry.space_group_name_H-M   'P 1'
#
loop_
_entity.id
_entity.type
_entity.pdbx_description
1 polymer ?
#
loop_
_entity_poly.entity_id
_entity_poly.type
_entity_poly.pdbx_seq_one_letter_code
_entity_poly.pdbx_strand_id
1 'polypeptide(L)'
;MSSMGVLDPNNFLNQIGKDKFGNGHGDILIWKRKAEKYLCLSGLQYTIIHPGGLVDTDSSKQELVLDVDDVLMKMEKKSISRGDVVNLCIAALTESGNRSVSFDCIGKQRDAVEGGDSSVVSAEEAFRLFLSTGKTADYTLGPTGSE
;
A
#
# COMPACT_ATOMS: atom_id res chain seq x y z
N MET A 1 -4.25 -7.63 1.68
CA MET A 1 -3.52 -6.44 2.15
C MET A 1 -2.07 -6.82 2.42
N SER A 2 -1.12 -6.04 1.90
CA SER A 2 0.31 -6.21 2.09
C SER A 2 0.94 -5.01 2.84
N SER A 3 2.05 -4.47 2.41
CA SER A 3 2.73 -3.33 3.02
C SER A 3 3.61 -2.63 2.01
N MET A 4 3.80 -1.33 2.13
CA MET A 4 4.88 -0.62 1.46
C MET A 4 6.24 -1.10 1.96
N GLY A 5 7.28 -0.93 1.16
CA GLY A 5 8.65 -1.33 1.49
C GLY A 5 8.99 -2.77 1.11
N VAL A 6 8.09 -3.48 0.43
CA VAL A 6 8.31 -4.89 0.02
C VAL A 6 9.38 -5.05 -1.06
N LEU A 7 9.79 -3.96 -1.71
CA LEU A 7 10.85 -3.98 -2.73
C LEU A 7 12.26 -3.91 -2.12
N ASP A 8 12.39 -3.44 -0.87
CA ASP A 8 13.68 -3.32 -0.19
C ASP A 8 13.91 -4.51 0.76
N PRO A 9 14.81 -5.46 0.40
CA PRO A 9 15.13 -6.59 1.26
C PRO A 9 15.82 -6.19 2.57
N ASN A 10 16.43 -5.00 2.61
CA ASN A 10 17.12 -4.46 3.79
C ASN A 10 16.22 -3.60 4.67
N ASN A 11 14.93 -3.50 4.34
CA ASN A 11 13.99 -2.72 5.13
C ASN A 11 14.01 -3.16 6.60
N PHE A 12 14.04 -2.19 7.52
CA PHE A 12 14.13 -2.46 8.96
C PHE A 12 13.00 -3.36 9.48
N LEU A 13 11.83 -3.36 8.85
CA LEU A 13 10.72 -4.24 9.21
C LEU A 13 11.08 -5.72 9.06
N ASN A 14 12.04 -6.07 8.22
CA ASN A 14 12.54 -7.43 8.09
C ASN A 14 13.42 -7.87 9.27
N GLN A 15 13.81 -6.92 10.13
CA GLN A 15 14.57 -7.21 11.36
C GLN A 15 13.65 -7.45 12.57
N ILE A 16 12.38 -7.06 12.48
CA ILE A 16 11.42 -7.25 13.57
C ILE A 16 11.23 -8.74 13.82
N GLY A 17 11.41 -9.16 15.07
CA GLY A 17 11.32 -10.57 15.47
C GLY A 17 12.63 -11.36 15.35
N LYS A 18 13.72 -10.72 14.89
CA LYS A 18 15.07 -11.30 14.93
C LYS A 18 15.84 -10.84 16.17
N ASP A 19 16.66 -11.73 16.70
CA ASP A 19 17.62 -11.38 17.74
C ASP A 19 18.86 -10.67 17.15
N LYS A 20 19.80 -10.26 18.02
CA LYS A 20 21.05 -9.59 17.61
C LYS A 20 21.97 -10.45 16.72
N PHE A 21 21.72 -11.75 16.62
CA PHE A 21 22.45 -12.69 15.77
C PHE A 21 21.71 -13.00 14.46
N GLY A 22 20.53 -12.37 14.22
CA GLY A 22 19.73 -12.59 13.03
C GLY A 22 18.80 -13.80 13.09
N ASN A 23 18.71 -14.49 14.25
CA ASN A 23 17.79 -15.63 14.41
C ASN A 23 16.39 -15.14 14.80
N GLY A 24 15.37 -15.88 14.40
CA GLY A 24 13.96 -15.59 14.74
C GLY A 24 13.06 -15.46 13.52
N HIS A 25 11.86 -14.95 13.72
CA HIS A 25 10.80 -14.88 12.71
C HIS A 25 10.74 -13.52 11.98
N GLY A 26 11.90 -12.99 11.55
CA GLY A 26 11.94 -11.77 10.76
C GLY A 26 11.45 -11.94 9.31
N ASP A 27 11.93 -11.06 8.43
CA ASP A 27 11.70 -11.12 6.98
C ASP A 27 10.22 -10.94 6.56
N ILE A 28 9.45 -10.20 7.38
CA ILE A 28 8.00 -10.05 7.17
C ILE A 28 7.66 -9.49 5.77
N LEU A 29 8.44 -8.53 5.28
CA LEU A 29 8.17 -7.94 3.95
C LEU A 29 8.59 -8.89 2.82
N ILE A 30 9.65 -9.67 3.03
CA ILE A 30 10.09 -10.70 2.07
C ILE A 30 9.00 -11.75 1.93
N TRP A 31 8.41 -12.22 3.03
CA TRP A 31 7.32 -13.18 2.98
C TRP A 31 6.05 -12.59 2.36
N LYS A 32 5.75 -11.32 2.64
CA LYS A 32 4.65 -10.63 1.98
C LYS A 32 4.84 -10.58 0.47
N ARG A 33 6.04 -10.20 0.00
CA ARG A 33 6.34 -10.14 -1.45
C ARG A 33 6.26 -11.51 -2.11
N LYS A 34 6.71 -12.58 -1.44
CA LYS A 34 6.56 -13.95 -1.94
C LYS A 34 5.08 -14.33 -2.10
N ALA A 35 4.25 -14.03 -1.10
CA ALA A 35 2.82 -14.30 -1.15
C ALA A 35 2.12 -13.52 -2.27
N GLU A 36 2.49 -12.26 -2.50
CA GLU A 36 1.98 -11.45 -3.60
C GLU A 36 2.32 -12.09 -4.96
N LYS A 37 3.60 -12.42 -5.17
CA LYS A 37 4.05 -13.08 -6.42
C LYS A 37 3.31 -14.40 -6.65
N TYR A 38 3.10 -15.20 -5.60
CA TYR A 38 2.32 -16.43 -5.68
C TYR A 38 0.88 -16.13 -6.11
N LEU A 39 0.23 -15.14 -5.52
CA LEU A 39 -1.13 -14.72 -5.89
C LEU A 39 -1.19 -14.24 -7.36
N CYS A 40 -0.23 -13.44 -7.81
CA CYS A 40 -0.17 -12.97 -9.18
C CYS A 40 -0.06 -14.12 -10.19
N LEU A 41 0.63 -15.20 -9.84
CA LEU A 41 0.82 -16.39 -10.69
C LEU A 41 -0.35 -17.38 -10.62
N SER A 42 -1.26 -17.22 -9.68
CA SER A 42 -2.36 -18.16 -9.44
C SER A 42 -3.46 -18.15 -10.51
N GLY A 43 -3.49 -17.12 -11.35
CA GLY A 43 -4.57 -16.88 -12.32
C GLY A 43 -5.86 -16.31 -11.69
N LEU A 44 -5.89 -16.10 -10.38
CA LEU A 44 -7.01 -15.43 -9.71
C LEU A 44 -6.95 -13.93 -9.95
N GLN A 45 -8.11 -13.30 -10.01
CA GLN A 45 -8.22 -11.85 -9.98
C GLN A 45 -7.91 -11.34 -8.57
N TYR A 46 -7.14 -10.25 -8.48
CA TYR A 46 -6.71 -9.72 -7.19
C TYR A 46 -6.69 -8.19 -7.15
N THR A 47 -6.84 -7.66 -5.95
CA THR A 47 -6.39 -6.31 -5.61
C THR A 47 -5.45 -6.41 -4.41
N ILE A 48 -4.19 -5.99 -4.60
CA ILE A 48 -3.17 -5.98 -3.55
C ILE A 48 -2.95 -4.53 -3.12
N ILE A 49 -3.16 -4.24 -1.84
CA ILE A 49 -3.01 -2.92 -1.26
C ILE A 49 -1.78 -2.93 -0.35
N HIS A 50 -0.85 -2.00 -0.59
CA HIS A 50 0.35 -1.78 0.21
C HIS A 50 0.19 -0.48 1.01
N PRO A 51 -0.38 -0.50 2.21
CA PRO A 51 -0.46 0.69 3.04
C PRO A 51 0.91 1.06 3.61
N GLY A 52 1.09 2.36 3.83
CA GLY A 52 2.14 2.88 4.70
C GLY A 52 1.91 2.53 6.17
N GLY A 53 2.61 3.20 7.07
CA GLY A 53 2.46 2.98 8.51
C GLY A 53 1.03 3.24 8.99
N LEU A 54 0.41 2.24 9.63
CA LEU A 54 -0.98 2.34 10.09
C LEU A 54 -1.07 3.18 11.37
N VAL A 55 -1.99 4.15 11.37
CA VAL A 55 -2.26 5.02 12.52
C VAL A 55 -3.75 5.03 12.88
N ASP A 56 -4.03 5.34 14.18
CA ASP A 56 -5.38 5.44 14.70
C ASP A 56 -5.83 6.92 14.70
N THR A 57 -5.94 7.50 13.50
CA THR A 57 -6.50 8.81 13.27
C THR A 57 -7.86 8.69 12.58
N ASP A 58 -8.66 9.76 12.65
CA ASP A 58 -9.94 9.78 11.95
C ASP A 58 -9.72 9.58 10.44
N SER A 59 -10.48 8.67 9.86
CA SER A 59 -10.54 8.47 8.41
C SER A 59 -11.14 9.69 7.72
N SER A 60 -10.83 9.86 6.45
CA SER A 60 -11.35 10.93 5.59
C SER A 60 -10.90 12.35 5.96
N LYS A 61 -9.93 12.51 6.87
CA LYS A 61 -9.30 13.81 7.18
C LYS A 61 -8.02 14.06 6.38
N GLN A 62 -7.49 13.05 5.72
CA GLN A 62 -6.28 13.11 4.92
C GLN A 62 -6.62 12.94 3.44
N GLU A 63 -5.82 13.58 2.60
CA GLU A 63 -5.83 13.30 1.17
C GLU A 63 -5.18 11.94 0.91
N LEU A 64 -5.88 11.04 0.25
CA LEU A 64 -5.32 9.74 -0.12
C LEU A 64 -4.43 9.89 -1.35
N VAL A 65 -3.20 9.41 -1.23
CA VAL A 65 -2.23 9.35 -2.33
C VAL A 65 -1.95 7.90 -2.65
N LEU A 66 -2.20 7.53 -3.91
CA LEU A 66 -1.99 6.19 -4.43
C LEU A 66 -0.93 6.22 -5.53
N ASP A 67 0.02 5.30 -5.47
CA ASP A 67 1.03 5.09 -6.51
C ASP A 67 1.50 3.62 -6.49
N VAL A 68 2.60 3.30 -7.13
CA VAL A 68 3.12 1.93 -7.25
C VAL A 68 4.61 1.88 -6.93
N ASP A 69 5.13 0.66 -6.73
CA ASP A 69 6.56 0.35 -6.71
C ASP A 69 7.37 1.13 -5.67
N ASP A 70 6.79 1.28 -4.48
CA ASP A 70 7.40 1.95 -3.33
C ASP A 70 7.82 3.42 -3.60
N VAL A 71 7.27 4.06 -4.65
CA VAL A 71 7.54 5.47 -4.96
C VAL A 71 7.19 6.35 -3.77
N LEU A 72 6.12 6.04 -3.05
CA LEU A 72 5.66 6.77 -1.89
C LEU A 72 6.59 6.64 -0.67
N MET A 73 7.53 5.69 -0.68
CA MET A 73 8.57 5.57 0.36
C MET A 73 9.50 6.79 0.43
N LYS A 74 9.55 7.60 -0.62
CA LYS A 74 10.32 8.87 -0.66
C LYS A 74 9.63 10.02 0.07
N MET A 75 8.35 9.87 0.39
CA MET A 75 7.60 10.90 1.13
C MET A 75 8.08 10.96 2.58
N GLU A 76 8.07 12.17 3.16
CA GLU A 76 8.45 12.38 4.55
C GLU A 76 7.49 11.65 5.51
N LYS A 77 6.18 11.86 5.34
CA LYS A 77 5.13 11.15 6.08
C LYS A 77 4.56 10.02 5.23
N LYS A 78 4.64 8.81 5.75
CA LYS A 78 4.26 7.57 5.07
C LYS A 78 3.21 6.79 5.87
N SER A 79 2.30 7.50 6.52
CA SER A 79 1.25 6.89 7.33
C SER A 79 -0.12 7.01 6.67
N ILE A 80 -1.02 6.12 7.05
CA ILE A 80 -2.42 6.13 6.62
C ILE A 80 -3.29 5.66 7.78
N SER A 81 -4.50 6.21 7.91
CA SER A 81 -5.44 5.73 8.92
C SER A 81 -5.93 4.31 8.60
N ARG A 82 -6.17 3.50 9.63
CA ARG A 82 -6.78 2.17 9.44
C ARG A 82 -8.15 2.26 8.78
N GLY A 83 -8.93 3.30 9.13
CA GLY A 83 -10.24 3.55 8.52
C GLY A 83 -10.14 3.82 7.01
N ASP A 84 -9.14 4.59 6.57
CA ASP A 84 -8.93 4.87 5.13
C ASP A 84 -8.49 3.61 4.38
N VAL A 85 -7.68 2.74 5.00
CA VAL A 85 -7.35 1.44 4.39
C VAL A 85 -8.59 0.56 4.23
N VAL A 86 -9.48 0.54 5.23
CA VAL A 86 -10.76 -0.19 5.12
C VAL A 86 -11.61 0.38 3.98
N ASN A 87 -11.72 1.70 3.88
CA ASN A 87 -12.47 2.35 2.79
C ASN A 87 -11.87 2.02 1.42
N LEU A 88 -10.54 1.98 1.28
CA LEU A 88 -9.87 1.53 0.05
C LEU A 88 -10.13 0.04 -0.26
N CYS A 89 -10.19 -0.82 0.75
CA CYS A 89 -10.56 -2.23 0.55
C CYS A 89 -12.00 -2.36 0.01
N ILE A 90 -12.93 -1.57 0.56
CA ILE A 90 -14.33 -1.55 0.08
C ILE A 90 -14.40 -1.02 -1.34
N ALA A 91 -13.72 0.10 -1.63
CA ALA A 91 -13.64 0.66 -2.98
C ALA A 91 -13.04 -0.34 -3.98
N ALA A 92 -12.04 -1.10 -3.57
CA ALA A 92 -11.44 -2.14 -4.41
C ALA A 92 -12.44 -3.25 -4.79
N LEU A 93 -13.32 -3.64 -3.88
CA LEU A 93 -14.35 -4.65 -4.16
C LEU A 93 -15.40 -4.17 -5.17
N THR A 94 -15.72 -2.89 -5.19
CA THR A 94 -16.76 -2.31 -6.03
C THR A 94 -16.25 -1.79 -7.37
N GLU A 95 -15.02 -1.22 -7.40
CA GLU A 95 -14.51 -0.45 -8.53
C GLU A 95 -13.46 -1.19 -9.38
N SER A 96 -12.85 -2.27 -8.90
CA SER A 96 -11.81 -3.00 -9.65
C SER A 96 -12.34 -3.62 -10.94
N GLY A 97 -13.63 -3.97 -10.99
CA GLY A 97 -14.22 -4.69 -12.12
C GLY A 97 -13.49 -6.03 -12.33
N ASN A 98 -13.07 -6.30 -13.57
CA ASN A 98 -12.33 -7.51 -13.92
C ASN A 98 -10.81 -7.27 -14.01
N ARG A 99 -10.25 -6.31 -13.26
CA ARG A 99 -8.83 -5.97 -13.31
C ARG A 99 -8.08 -6.51 -12.11
N SER A 100 -6.93 -7.12 -12.34
CA SER A 100 -5.94 -7.36 -11.29
C SER A 100 -5.10 -6.11 -11.14
N VAL A 101 -4.99 -5.59 -9.91
CA VAL A 101 -4.30 -4.33 -9.62
C VAL A 101 -3.58 -4.40 -8.29
N SER A 102 -2.46 -3.69 -8.19
CA SER A 102 -1.66 -3.58 -6.98
C SER A 102 -1.14 -2.16 -6.83
N PHE A 103 -1.24 -1.58 -5.64
CA PHE A 103 -0.86 -0.19 -5.38
C PHE A 103 -0.45 0.08 -3.94
N ASP A 104 0.36 1.12 -3.78
CA ASP A 104 0.76 1.71 -2.50
C ASP A 104 -0.24 2.79 -2.09
N CYS A 105 -0.44 3.01 -0.80
CA CYS A 105 -1.29 4.10 -0.31
C CYS A 105 -0.79 4.72 0.99
N ILE A 106 -0.86 6.05 1.03
CA ILE A 106 -0.61 6.87 2.21
C ILE A 106 -1.69 7.94 2.35
N GLY A 107 -1.82 8.49 3.56
CA GLY A 107 -2.61 9.68 3.84
C GLY A 107 -1.70 10.91 3.95
N LYS A 108 -1.87 11.89 3.08
CA LYS A 108 -1.18 13.19 3.16
C LYS A 108 -2.00 14.16 4.00
N GLN A 109 -1.36 14.76 4.99
CA GLN A 109 -2.01 15.81 5.77
C GLN A 109 -2.24 17.03 4.85
N ARG A 110 -3.45 17.57 4.88
CA ARG A 110 -3.75 18.81 4.14
C ARG A 110 -3.15 20.00 4.87
N ASP A 111 -2.56 20.90 4.11
CA ASP A 111 -2.30 22.23 4.60
C ASP A 111 -3.65 22.91 4.83
N ALA A 112 -3.84 23.54 6.00
CA ALA A 112 -5.06 24.27 6.32
C ALA A 112 -5.23 25.40 5.31
N VAL A 113 -6.14 25.24 4.36
CA VAL A 113 -6.56 26.32 3.48
C VAL A 113 -7.63 27.13 4.22
N GLU A 114 -7.29 28.33 4.64
CA GLU A 114 -8.26 29.27 5.21
C GLU A 114 -9.36 29.55 4.17
N GLY A 115 -10.59 29.14 4.46
CA GLY A 115 -11.79 29.60 3.78
C GLY A 115 -12.26 28.82 2.54
N GLY A 116 -11.75 27.61 2.25
CA GLY A 116 -12.20 26.81 1.12
C GLY A 116 -13.02 25.59 1.53
N ASP A 117 -14.12 25.33 0.83
CA ASP A 117 -14.88 24.08 0.87
C ASP A 117 -13.99 22.94 0.37
N SER A 118 -13.34 22.30 1.31
CA SER A 118 -12.33 21.26 1.06
C SER A 118 -13.02 19.90 1.07
N SER A 119 -13.83 19.61 0.07
CA SER A 119 -14.38 18.25 -0.11
C SER A 119 -13.22 17.25 -0.21
N VAL A 120 -13.13 16.38 0.79
CA VAL A 120 -12.15 15.29 0.77
C VAL A 120 -12.58 14.33 -0.32
N VAL A 121 -11.69 14.08 -1.28
CA VAL A 121 -11.88 13.04 -2.28
C VAL A 121 -12.10 11.72 -1.55
N SER A 122 -13.21 11.05 -1.80
CA SER A 122 -13.52 9.78 -1.15
C SER A 122 -12.51 8.70 -1.56
N ALA A 123 -12.39 7.65 -0.76
CA ALA A 123 -11.54 6.51 -1.11
C ALA A 123 -11.94 5.87 -2.45
N GLU A 124 -13.23 5.83 -2.75
CA GLU A 124 -13.75 5.37 -4.04
C GLU A 124 -13.27 6.23 -5.20
N GLU A 125 -13.36 7.55 -5.06
CA GLU A 125 -12.93 8.48 -6.09
C GLU A 125 -11.41 8.47 -6.25
N ALA A 126 -10.65 8.45 -5.16
CA ALA A 126 -9.20 8.30 -5.19
C ALA A 126 -8.77 7.01 -5.91
N PHE A 127 -9.46 5.90 -5.63
CA PHE A 127 -9.18 4.63 -6.29
C PHE A 127 -9.60 4.64 -7.77
N ARG A 128 -10.74 5.22 -8.15
CA ARG A 128 -11.13 5.40 -9.55
C ARG A 128 -10.11 6.23 -10.34
N LEU A 129 -9.65 7.33 -9.75
CA LEU A 129 -8.60 8.17 -10.35
C LEU A 129 -7.31 7.37 -10.53
N PHE A 130 -6.91 6.60 -9.52
CA PHE A 130 -5.75 5.71 -9.65
C PHE A 130 -5.94 4.69 -10.77
N LEU A 131 -7.10 4.01 -10.85
CA LEU A 131 -7.40 3.04 -11.90
C LEU A 131 -7.36 3.66 -13.31
N SER A 132 -7.72 4.94 -13.45
CA SER A 132 -7.67 5.65 -14.73
C SER A 132 -6.24 5.86 -15.24
N THR A 133 -5.24 5.81 -14.37
CA THR A 133 -3.81 5.91 -14.75
C THR A 133 -3.31 4.66 -15.46
N GLY A 134 -3.98 3.53 -15.33
CA GLY A 134 -3.53 2.24 -15.83
C GLY A 134 -2.32 1.65 -15.09
N LYS A 135 -1.86 2.28 -14.01
CA LYS A 135 -0.73 1.79 -13.22
C LYS A 135 -1.10 0.54 -12.43
N THR A 136 -0.13 -0.34 -12.25
CA THR A 136 -0.14 -1.45 -11.29
C THR A 136 1.31 -1.76 -10.91
N ALA A 137 1.53 -2.32 -9.72
CA ALA A 137 2.88 -2.64 -9.25
C ALA A 137 3.59 -3.62 -10.19
N ASP A 138 4.89 -3.40 -10.40
CA ASP A 138 5.76 -4.27 -11.19
C ASP A 138 6.29 -5.43 -10.34
N TYR A 139 5.80 -6.63 -10.60
CA TYR A 139 6.21 -7.84 -9.88
C TYR A 139 7.52 -8.46 -10.37
N THR A 140 8.17 -7.85 -11.36
CA THR A 140 9.57 -8.19 -11.70
C THR A 140 10.56 -7.54 -10.74
N LEU A 141 10.13 -6.46 -10.03
CA LEU A 141 10.94 -5.75 -9.05
C LEU A 141 10.97 -6.47 -7.68
N GLY A 142 11.95 -6.09 -6.87
CA GLY A 142 12.12 -6.57 -5.51
C GLY A 142 12.79 -7.95 -5.40
N PRO A 143 12.97 -8.46 -4.18
CA PRO A 143 13.71 -9.69 -3.96
C PRO A 143 13.05 -10.85 -4.71
N THR A 144 13.78 -11.41 -5.64
CA THR A 144 13.51 -12.73 -6.17
C THR A 144 13.85 -13.69 -5.05
N GLY A 145 12.82 -14.28 -4.42
CA GLY A 145 13.13 -15.29 -3.44
C GLY A 145 14.02 -16.34 -4.08
N SER A 146 15.29 -16.38 -3.64
CA SER A 146 16.08 -17.57 -3.85
C SER A 146 15.30 -18.74 -3.23
N GLU A 147 15.10 -19.73 -4.04
CA GLU A 147 14.50 -21.01 -3.70
C GLU A 147 15.07 -21.62 -2.42
#